data_39f3a7be7334f1727c2c496981ccc5e2
#
_entry.id   39f3a7be7334f1727c2c496981ccc5e2
#
_cell.length_a   1.000
_cell.length_b   1.000
_cell.length_c   1.000
_cell.angle_alpha   90.00
_cell.angle_beta   90.00
_cell.angle_gamma   90.00
#
_symmetry.space_group_name_H-M   'P 1'
#
loop_
_entity.id
_entity.type
_entity.pdbx_description
1 polymer ?
#
loop_
_entity_poly.entity_id
_entity_poly.type
_entity_poly.pdbx_seq_one_letter_code
_entity_poly.pdbx_strand_id
1 'polypeptide(L)'
;MRGQCPQNLDDGINIKSNDPAEQTHKVMQNIKQLIEEAGGSMEHLVKIVIYITEINNREAIYNVIGEYTKGVYPVSTGLVVNRLARPEWLVEIDATAVIPL
;
A
#
# COMPACT_ATOMS: atom_id res chain seq x y z
N MET A 1 7.70 1.37 -9.01
CA MET A 1 7.07 2.58 -8.45
C MET A 1 7.69 2.89 -7.10
N ARG A 2 7.64 4.13 -6.67
CA ARG A 2 8.14 4.50 -5.35
C ARG A 2 7.14 4.04 -4.27
N GLY A 3 7.55 4.04 -3.00
CA GLY A 3 6.68 3.66 -1.88
C GLY A 3 5.39 4.47 -1.86
N GLN A 4 4.26 3.79 -1.70
CA GLN A 4 2.95 4.43 -1.70
C GLN A 4 2.50 4.74 -0.29
N CYS A 5 1.99 5.93 -0.11
CA CYS A 5 1.59 6.51 1.16
C CYS A 5 0.11 6.93 1.11
N PRO A 6 -0.53 7.18 2.26
CA PRO A 6 -1.96 7.53 2.28
C PRO A 6 -2.19 8.99 1.84
N GLN A 7 -1.91 9.27 0.60
CA GLN A 7 -2.06 10.60 0.00
C GLN A 7 -2.61 10.49 -1.41
N ASN A 8 -3.21 11.57 -1.89
CA ASN A 8 -3.73 11.62 -3.25
C ASN A 8 -2.57 11.59 -4.25
N LEU A 9 -2.72 10.83 -5.33
CA LEU A 9 -1.70 10.78 -6.38
C LEU A 9 -1.57 12.11 -7.14
N ASP A 10 -2.68 12.84 -7.28
CA ASP A 10 -2.74 14.07 -8.08
C ASP A 10 -1.95 15.21 -7.43
N ASP A 11 -2.22 15.47 -6.15
CA ASP A 11 -1.73 16.67 -5.47
C ASP A 11 -0.82 16.37 -4.27
N GLY A 12 -0.66 15.08 -3.91
CA GLY A 12 0.17 14.68 -2.78
C GLY A 12 -0.40 15.05 -1.42
N ILE A 13 -1.67 15.45 -1.36
CA ILE A 13 -2.30 15.81 -0.09
C ILE A 13 -2.70 14.54 0.66
N ASN A 14 -2.34 14.47 1.94
CA ASN A 14 -2.70 13.35 2.80
C ASN A 14 -4.22 13.24 2.96
N ILE A 15 -4.72 12.01 3.00
CA ILE A 15 -6.11 11.83 3.40
C ILE A 15 -6.24 12.22 4.89
N LYS A 16 -7.40 12.78 5.24
CA LYS A 16 -7.65 13.24 6.61
C LYS A 16 -8.24 12.10 7.44
N SER A 17 -7.41 11.11 7.76
CA SER A 17 -7.84 9.97 8.55
C SER A 17 -6.67 9.43 9.36
N ASN A 18 -6.95 9.10 10.62
CA ASN A 18 -6.00 8.42 11.51
C ASN A 18 -6.33 6.92 11.61
N ASP A 19 -7.28 6.44 10.82
CA ASP A 19 -7.65 5.04 10.82
C ASP A 19 -6.68 4.24 9.93
N PRO A 20 -5.99 3.23 10.49
CA PRO A 20 -5.05 2.43 9.72
C PRO A 20 -5.70 1.71 8.52
N ALA A 21 -6.96 1.28 8.66
CA ALA A 21 -7.67 0.62 7.55
C ALA A 21 -7.92 1.61 6.41
N GLU A 22 -8.40 2.82 6.72
CA GLU A 22 -8.64 3.84 5.70
C GLU A 22 -7.36 4.27 5.00
N GLN A 23 -6.28 4.46 5.77
CA GLN A 23 -4.99 4.78 5.19
C GLN A 23 -4.51 3.68 4.25
N THR A 24 -4.69 2.42 4.64
CA THR A 24 -4.29 1.28 3.82
C THR A 24 -5.13 1.17 2.55
N HIS A 25 -6.44 1.44 2.63
CA HIS A 25 -7.29 1.50 1.44
C HIS A 25 -6.74 2.52 0.43
N LYS A 26 -6.37 3.70 0.90
CA LYS A 26 -5.83 4.73 0.01
C LYS A 26 -4.51 4.28 -0.62
N VAL A 27 -3.62 3.68 0.15
CA VAL A 27 -2.35 3.16 -0.36
C VAL A 27 -2.59 2.10 -1.43
N MET A 28 -3.50 1.15 -1.18
CA MET A 28 -3.78 0.07 -2.14
C MET A 28 -4.50 0.59 -3.38
N GLN A 29 -5.38 1.57 -3.24
CA GLN A 29 -6.01 2.22 -4.39
C GLN A 29 -4.97 2.92 -5.26
N ASN A 30 -3.99 3.57 -4.65
CA ASN A 30 -2.90 4.21 -5.38
C ASN A 30 -2.07 3.19 -6.17
N ILE A 31 -1.74 2.07 -5.53
CA ILE A 31 -0.98 0.99 -6.18
C ILE A 31 -1.76 0.45 -7.38
N LYS A 32 -3.05 0.17 -7.19
CA LYS A 32 -3.92 -0.33 -8.26
C LYS A 32 -3.97 0.64 -9.42
N GLN A 33 -4.18 1.92 -9.14
CA GLN A 33 -4.24 2.94 -10.17
C GLN A 33 -2.92 3.02 -10.97
N LEU A 34 -1.78 3.03 -10.28
CA LEU A 34 -0.48 3.10 -10.93
C LEU A 34 -0.22 1.90 -11.83
N ILE A 35 -0.59 0.70 -11.38
CA ILE A 35 -0.44 -0.51 -12.19
C ILE A 35 -1.34 -0.43 -13.43
N GLU A 36 -2.58 0.02 -13.28
CA GLU A 36 -3.53 0.14 -14.40
C GLU A 36 -3.09 1.20 -15.40
N GLU A 37 -2.55 2.32 -14.93
CA GLU A 37 -1.99 3.35 -15.80
C GLU A 37 -0.78 2.86 -16.60
N ALA A 38 -0.04 1.90 -16.04
CA ALA A 38 1.09 1.27 -16.74
C ALA A 38 0.65 0.14 -17.68
N GLY A 39 -0.64 -0.12 -17.81
CA GLY A 39 -1.17 -1.14 -18.73
C GLY A 39 -1.35 -2.52 -18.08
N GLY A 40 -1.25 -2.62 -16.76
CA GLY A 40 -1.40 -3.88 -16.05
C GLY A 40 -2.65 -3.97 -15.20
N SER A 41 -2.66 -4.93 -14.31
CA SER A 41 -3.72 -5.11 -13.33
C SER A 41 -3.12 -5.68 -12.04
N MET A 42 -3.91 -5.78 -10.99
CA MET A 42 -3.42 -6.27 -9.69
C MET A 42 -2.86 -7.69 -9.74
N GLU A 43 -3.27 -8.50 -10.71
CA GLU A 43 -2.71 -9.85 -10.89
C GLU A 43 -1.22 -9.83 -11.26
N HIS A 44 -0.71 -8.70 -11.72
CA HIS A 44 0.71 -8.54 -12.08
C HIS A 44 1.58 -8.15 -10.89
N LEU A 45 0.98 -7.96 -9.71
CA LEU A 45 1.71 -7.63 -8.50
C LEU A 45 2.50 -8.85 -8.02
N VAL A 46 3.82 -8.72 -7.90
CA VAL A 46 4.70 -9.85 -7.55
C VAL A 46 5.35 -9.71 -6.19
N LYS A 47 5.47 -8.50 -5.67
CA LYS A 47 6.12 -8.27 -4.38
C LYS A 47 5.57 -7.02 -3.72
N ILE A 48 5.37 -7.10 -2.40
CA ILE A 48 5.08 -5.93 -1.57
C ILE A 48 5.95 -5.95 -0.32
N VAL A 49 6.37 -4.75 0.12
CA VAL A 49 7.00 -4.55 1.42
C VAL A 49 6.14 -3.55 2.16
N ILE A 50 5.72 -3.93 3.36
CA ILE A 50 4.75 -3.18 4.15
C ILE A 50 5.46 -2.60 5.37
N TYR A 51 5.48 -1.27 5.48
CA TYR A 51 6.06 -0.56 6.63
C TYR A 51 4.94 -0.07 7.51
N ILE A 52 4.97 -0.45 8.78
CA ILE A 52 3.95 -0.14 9.78
C ILE A 52 4.62 0.54 10.96
N THR A 53 4.00 1.60 11.50
CA THR A 53 4.58 2.34 12.62
C THR A 53 4.13 1.80 13.98
N GLU A 54 3.04 1.04 14.04
CA GLU A 54 2.49 0.49 15.28
C GLU A 54 2.04 -0.94 15.05
N ILE A 55 2.63 -1.87 15.77
CA ILE A 55 2.33 -3.31 15.59
C ILE A 55 0.85 -3.64 15.81
N ASN A 56 0.16 -2.91 16.68
CA ASN A 56 -1.25 -3.17 16.96
C ASN A 56 -2.16 -2.84 15.76
N ASN A 57 -1.67 -2.09 14.77
CA ASN A 57 -2.41 -1.79 13.55
C ASN A 57 -2.24 -2.87 12.47
N ARG A 58 -1.38 -3.85 12.71
CA ARG A 58 -1.03 -4.86 11.71
C ARG A 58 -2.23 -5.60 11.16
N GLU A 59 -3.11 -6.07 12.04
CA GLU A 59 -4.27 -6.87 11.61
C GLU A 59 -5.20 -6.06 10.70
N ALA A 60 -5.54 -4.83 11.08
CA ALA A 60 -6.39 -3.97 10.29
C ALA A 60 -5.78 -3.68 8.92
N ILE A 61 -4.48 -3.42 8.88
CA ILE A 61 -3.74 -3.13 7.64
C ILE A 61 -3.73 -4.36 6.73
N TYR A 62 -3.37 -5.52 7.27
CA TYR A 62 -3.28 -6.75 6.47
C TYR A 62 -4.65 -7.22 5.98
N ASN A 63 -5.72 -6.99 6.75
CA ASN A 63 -7.07 -7.31 6.30
C ASN A 63 -7.44 -6.51 5.04
N VAL A 64 -7.10 -5.23 5.01
CA VAL A 64 -7.34 -4.39 3.83
C VAL A 64 -6.49 -4.85 2.65
N ILE A 65 -5.20 -5.11 2.87
CA ILE A 65 -4.32 -5.61 1.81
C ILE A 65 -4.89 -6.89 1.20
N GLY A 66 -5.41 -7.79 2.05
CA GLY A 66 -6.02 -9.04 1.61
C GLY A 66 -7.20 -8.83 0.67
N GLU A 67 -7.97 -7.77 0.85
CA GLU A 67 -9.09 -7.47 -0.05
C GLU A 67 -8.62 -7.16 -1.47
N TYR A 68 -7.46 -6.53 -1.62
CA TYR A 68 -6.90 -6.16 -2.92
C TYR A 68 -6.07 -7.26 -3.57
N THR A 69 -5.62 -8.24 -2.79
CA THR A 69 -4.73 -9.28 -3.27
C THR A 69 -5.38 -10.65 -3.35
N LYS A 70 -6.71 -10.72 -3.35
CA LYS A 70 -7.43 -11.99 -3.51
C LYS A 70 -7.06 -12.65 -4.83
N GLY A 71 -6.65 -13.92 -4.75
CA GLY A 71 -6.24 -14.67 -5.94
C GLY A 71 -4.87 -14.28 -6.48
N VAL A 72 -4.21 -13.30 -5.85
CA VAL A 72 -2.87 -12.88 -6.18
C VAL A 72 -2.00 -13.19 -4.96
N TYR A 73 -0.84 -13.76 -5.16
CA TYR A 73 0.03 -14.17 -4.05
C TYR A 73 1.41 -13.52 -4.19
N PRO A 74 1.51 -12.19 -4.00
CA PRO A 74 2.81 -11.53 -4.06
C PRO A 74 3.70 -11.97 -2.91
N VAL A 75 5.00 -11.96 -3.13
CA VAL A 75 5.96 -12.08 -2.02
C VAL A 75 5.74 -10.87 -1.11
N SER A 76 5.61 -11.10 0.19
CA SER A 76 5.25 -10.05 1.14
C SER A 76 6.20 -10.05 2.33
N THR A 77 6.70 -8.87 2.68
CA THR A 77 7.50 -8.65 3.88
C THR A 77 6.90 -7.49 4.67
N GLY A 78 6.65 -7.71 5.95
CA GLY A 78 6.13 -6.68 6.83
C GLY A 78 7.18 -6.28 7.85
N LEU A 79 7.34 -4.97 8.06
CA LEU A 79 8.31 -4.42 9.00
C LEU A 79 7.63 -3.37 9.87
N VAL A 80 7.93 -3.41 11.17
CA VAL A 80 7.55 -2.31 12.07
C VAL A 80 8.73 -1.36 12.12
N VAL A 81 8.47 -0.09 11.81
CA VAL A 81 9.49 0.96 11.81
C VAL A 81 9.12 2.02 12.84
N ASN A 82 10.10 2.79 13.27
CA ASN A 82 9.89 3.80 14.29
C ASN A 82 8.93 4.89 13.83
N ARG A 83 9.05 5.32 12.56
CA ARG A 83 8.16 6.30 11.93
C ARG A 83 8.39 6.30 10.43
N LEU A 84 7.46 6.93 9.72
CA LEU A 84 7.55 7.17 8.29
C LEU A 84 7.95 8.63 8.03
N ALA A 85 7.97 9.03 6.77
CA ALA A 85 8.40 10.38 6.39
C ALA A 85 7.50 11.47 6.97
N ARG A 86 6.23 11.15 7.23
CA ARG A 86 5.30 12.06 7.90
C ARG A 86 4.73 11.38 9.14
N PRO A 87 4.62 12.11 10.27
CA PRO A 87 4.20 11.51 11.54
C PRO A 87 2.76 10.98 11.52
N GLU A 88 1.90 11.52 10.66
CA GLU A 88 0.51 11.06 10.54
C GLU A 88 0.35 9.78 9.72
N TRP A 89 1.38 9.34 9.01
CA TRP A 89 1.32 8.10 8.23
C TRP A 89 1.52 6.90 9.14
N LEU A 90 0.59 5.95 9.05
CA LEU A 90 0.62 4.70 9.81
C LEU A 90 1.11 3.53 8.97
N VAL A 91 1.13 3.68 7.65
CA VAL A 91 1.47 2.62 6.71
C VAL A 91 2.08 3.22 5.44
N GLU A 92 3.07 2.52 4.91
CA GLU A 92 3.63 2.76 3.58
C GLU A 92 3.89 1.42 2.94
N ILE A 93 3.66 1.28 1.64
CA ILE A 93 3.85 0.02 0.92
C ILE A 93 4.68 0.25 -0.34
N ASP A 94 5.79 -0.48 -0.43
CA ASP A 94 6.55 -0.63 -1.68
C ASP A 94 5.95 -1.77 -2.46
N ALA A 95 5.61 -1.54 -3.72
CA ALA A 95 5.03 -2.58 -4.56
C ALA A 95 5.84 -2.73 -5.84
N THR A 96 5.97 -3.97 -6.30
CA THR A 96 6.61 -4.30 -7.56
C THR A 96 5.63 -5.12 -8.39
N ALA A 97 5.38 -4.67 -9.61
CA ALA A 97 4.55 -5.38 -10.57
C ALA A 97 5.38 -5.71 -11.81
N VAL A 98 5.10 -6.87 -12.41
CA VAL A 98 5.72 -7.28 -13.67
C VAL A 98 4.58 -7.41 -14.68
N ILE A 99 4.56 -6.48 -15.64
CA ILE A 99 3.49 -6.40 -16.63
C ILE A 99 4.01 -7.00 -17.93
N PRO A 100 3.30 -8.00 -18.50
CA PRO A 100 3.73 -8.57 -19.78
C PRO A 100 3.65 -7.56 -20.91
N LEU A 101 4.59 -7.68 -21.84
CA LEU A 101 4.61 -6.83 -23.05
C LEU A 101 3.53 -7.24 -24.06
#